data_df70294e9ff77dd81628c9ccd0d6a3d3
#
_entry.id   df70294e9ff77dd81628c9ccd0d6a3d3
#
_cell.length_a   1.000
_cell.length_b   1.000
_cell.length_c   1.000
_cell.angle_alpha   90.00
_cell.angle_beta   90.00
_cell.angle_gamma   90.00
#
_symmetry.space_group_name_H-M   'P 1'
#
loop_
_entity.id
_entity.type
_entity.pdbx_description
1 polymer ?
#
loop_
_entity_poly.entity_id
_entity_poly.type
_entity_poly.pdbx_seq_one_letter_code
_entity_poly.pdbx_strand_id
1 'polypeptide(L)'
;MKHYFSFYHLKKLSIWYSAVFLLLAISFLAFYSAIHLLPESTSSVLDRHLYNLLSDKKLLIFIGVGFIAQMIDGALGMAYGVSSTSFLMATGVHPKLASAAVHVAEIFTTGISGLSHFRMGNIDKKLFLSLLIPGAIGAATGAYILTNFDGNLIKPFVSVYLLLMGIYIILKAIKERIQVKETNSRGTRILAFVGGFVDAVGGGGWGPVVTTTLIGSGQHPRKVIGSVNAAEFLVTITASTVFIMSINELSDMLAVIIGLILGGALAAPLGAIITKFIPVKTAMIIVGCLIIFLSCFTLSKVLF
;
A
#
# COMPACT_ATOMS: atom_id res chain seq x y z
N MET A 1 -27.74 3.71 -24.50
CA MET A 1 -26.27 3.62 -24.35
C MET A 1 -25.79 3.39 -22.91
N LYS A 2 -26.42 3.96 -21.84
CA LYS A 2 -25.99 3.76 -20.42
C LYS A 2 -26.12 2.32 -19.90
N HIS A 3 -27.10 1.53 -20.33
CA HIS A 3 -27.31 0.16 -19.85
C HIS A 3 -26.34 -0.87 -20.44
N TYR A 4 -25.89 -0.72 -21.69
CA TYR A 4 -24.92 -1.63 -22.31
C TYR A 4 -23.52 -1.51 -21.70
N PHE A 5 -23.16 -0.30 -21.26
CA PHE A 5 -21.86 -0.04 -20.63
C PHE A 5 -21.77 -0.69 -19.23
N SER A 6 -22.87 -0.80 -18.50
CA SER A 6 -22.94 -1.45 -17.18
C SER A 6 -22.70 -2.97 -17.27
N PHE A 7 -23.32 -3.67 -18.22
CA PHE A 7 -23.22 -5.12 -18.33
C PHE A 7 -21.83 -5.62 -18.76
N TYR A 8 -21.18 -4.89 -19.67
CA TYR A 8 -19.82 -5.20 -20.11
C TYR A 8 -18.78 -5.09 -18.98
N HIS A 9 -18.91 -4.09 -18.15
CA HIS A 9 -18.01 -3.90 -16.99
C HIS A 9 -18.25 -4.96 -15.92
N LEU A 10 -19.49 -5.35 -15.64
CA LEU A 10 -19.81 -6.41 -14.69
C LEU A 10 -19.28 -7.78 -15.18
N LYS A 11 -19.41 -8.08 -16.46
CA LYS A 11 -18.87 -9.32 -17.05
C LYS A 11 -17.33 -9.36 -17.00
N LYS A 12 -16.67 -8.25 -17.29
CA LYS A 12 -15.20 -8.13 -17.20
C LYS A 12 -14.72 -8.26 -15.76
N LEU A 13 -15.48 -7.75 -14.80
CA LEU A 13 -15.23 -7.85 -13.38
C LEU A 13 -15.37 -9.28 -12.89
N SER A 14 -16.46 -9.98 -13.27
CA SER A 14 -16.68 -11.39 -12.89
C SER A 14 -15.56 -12.29 -13.41
N ILE A 15 -15.11 -12.08 -14.65
CA ILE A 15 -13.97 -12.80 -15.24
C ILE A 15 -12.69 -12.53 -14.45
N TRP A 16 -12.48 -11.28 -14.04
CA TRP A 16 -11.30 -10.89 -13.27
C TRP A 16 -11.30 -11.53 -11.88
N TYR A 17 -12.44 -11.49 -11.16
CA TYR A 17 -12.57 -12.19 -9.87
C TYR A 17 -12.40 -13.69 -10.01
N SER A 18 -12.98 -14.30 -11.04
CA SER A 18 -12.81 -15.73 -11.30
C SER A 18 -11.33 -16.07 -11.57
N ALA A 19 -10.61 -15.24 -12.33
CA ALA A 19 -9.20 -15.44 -12.62
C ALA A 19 -8.32 -15.25 -11.37
N VAL A 20 -8.58 -14.22 -10.56
CA VAL A 20 -7.85 -13.99 -9.29
C VAL A 20 -8.15 -15.11 -8.30
N PHE A 21 -9.41 -15.49 -8.14
CA PHE A 21 -9.80 -16.59 -7.26
C PHE A 21 -9.18 -17.90 -7.71
N LEU A 22 -9.18 -18.18 -9.01
CA LEU A 22 -8.56 -19.38 -9.57
C LEU A 22 -7.04 -19.39 -9.36
N LEU A 23 -6.35 -18.25 -9.56
CA LEU A 23 -4.93 -18.12 -9.31
C LEU A 23 -4.60 -18.32 -7.82
N LEU A 24 -5.37 -17.72 -6.92
CA LEU A 24 -5.21 -17.92 -5.48
C LEU A 24 -5.47 -19.37 -5.08
N ALA A 25 -6.50 -20.00 -5.62
CA ALA A 25 -6.81 -21.41 -5.37
C ALA A 25 -5.73 -22.34 -5.91
N ILE A 26 -5.23 -22.11 -7.12
CA ILE A 26 -4.12 -22.89 -7.71
C ILE A 26 -2.84 -22.70 -6.89
N SER A 27 -2.52 -21.45 -6.50
CA SER A 27 -1.34 -21.16 -5.68
C SER A 27 -1.45 -21.82 -4.30
N PHE A 28 -2.64 -21.79 -3.69
CA PHE A 28 -2.90 -22.46 -2.42
C PHE A 28 -2.78 -23.98 -2.56
N LEU A 29 -3.39 -24.59 -3.59
CA LEU A 29 -3.30 -26.03 -3.86
C LEU A 29 -1.87 -26.46 -4.16
N ALA A 30 -1.12 -25.69 -4.95
CA ALA A 30 0.27 -25.97 -5.25
C ALA A 30 1.14 -25.89 -3.98
N PHE A 31 0.91 -24.88 -3.15
CA PHE A 31 1.58 -24.71 -1.87
C PHE A 31 1.22 -25.84 -0.90
N TYR A 32 -0.06 -26.19 -0.78
CA TYR A 32 -0.54 -27.29 0.03
C TYR A 32 0.05 -28.64 -0.42
N SER A 33 0.05 -28.90 -1.73
CA SER A 33 0.67 -30.11 -2.28
C SER A 33 2.19 -30.15 -2.06
N ALA A 34 2.87 -29.00 -2.17
CA ALA A 34 4.31 -28.91 -1.89
C ALA A 34 4.62 -29.20 -0.41
N ILE A 35 3.77 -28.81 0.51
CA ILE A 35 3.90 -29.13 1.95
C ILE A 35 3.86 -30.65 2.17
N HIS A 36 2.93 -31.34 1.51
CA HIS A 36 2.78 -32.79 1.66
C HIS A 36 3.88 -33.62 0.97
N LEU A 37 4.73 -32.96 0.16
CA LEU A 37 5.96 -33.57 -0.38
C LEU A 37 7.15 -33.46 0.60
N LEU A 38 7.02 -32.68 1.68
CA LEU A 38 8.04 -32.55 2.71
C LEU A 38 7.99 -33.74 3.70
N PRO A 39 9.08 -34.01 4.43
CA PRO A 39 9.08 -35.00 5.50
C PRO A 39 7.95 -34.74 6.51
N GLU A 40 7.32 -35.80 7.06
CA GLU A 40 6.17 -35.70 7.98
C GLU A 40 6.42 -34.77 9.17
N SER A 41 7.64 -34.70 9.69
CA SER A 41 8.00 -33.75 10.75
C SER A 41 7.87 -32.30 10.35
N THR A 42 8.14 -31.98 9.09
CA THR A 42 8.06 -30.59 8.56
C THR A 42 6.65 -30.25 8.12
N SER A 43 5.94 -31.18 7.47
CA SER A 43 4.55 -30.99 7.04
C SER A 43 3.61 -30.77 8.24
N SER A 44 3.72 -31.55 9.30
CA SER A 44 2.89 -31.43 10.50
C SER A 44 3.11 -30.12 11.26
N VAL A 45 4.34 -29.58 11.26
CA VAL A 45 4.63 -28.25 11.83
C VAL A 45 4.01 -27.16 11.00
N LEU A 46 4.10 -27.27 9.67
CA LEU A 46 3.57 -26.28 8.74
C LEU A 46 2.05 -26.27 8.74
N ASP A 47 1.40 -27.45 8.79
CA ASP A 47 -0.07 -27.58 8.91
C ASP A 47 -0.59 -26.94 10.21
N ARG A 48 0.13 -27.11 11.30
CA ARG A 48 -0.21 -26.47 12.58
C ARG A 48 -0.08 -24.96 12.51
N HIS A 49 0.94 -24.44 11.86
CA HIS A 49 1.12 -23.00 11.64
C HIS A 49 0.01 -22.42 10.76
N LEU A 50 -0.34 -23.10 9.67
CA LEU A 50 -1.44 -22.71 8.80
C LEU A 50 -2.79 -22.74 9.53
N TYR A 51 -3.05 -23.78 10.31
CA TYR A 51 -4.27 -23.88 11.11
C TYR A 51 -4.37 -22.74 12.12
N ASN A 52 -3.29 -22.47 12.84
CA ASN A 52 -3.25 -21.37 13.81
C ASN A 52 -3.47 -20.01 13.13
N LEU A 53 -2.85 -19.79 11.97
CA LEU A 53 -3.01 -18.58 11.18
C LEU A 53 -4.47 -18.39 10.72
N LEU A 54 -5.08 -19.42 10.15
CA LEU A 54 -6.45 -19.38 9.64
C LEU A 54 -7.49 -19.30 10.77
N SER A 55 -7.16 -19.78 11.96
CA SER A 55 -8.00 -19.73 13.14
C SER A 55 -7.85 -18.41 13.93
N ASP A 56 -6.87 -17.57 13.57
CA ASP A 56 -6.67 -16.29 14.26
C ASP A 56 -7.80 -15.31 13.87
N LYS A 57 -8.63 -14.96 14.84
CA LYS A 57 -9.70 -13.97 14.67
C LYS A 57 -9.17 -12.60 14.16
N LYS A 58 -7.91 -12.29 14.44
CA LYS A 58 -7.26 -11.06 13.97
C LYS A 58 -7.08 -11.05 12.46
N LEU A 59 -6.94 -12.23 11.82
CA LEU A 59 -6.83 -12.32 10.37
C LEU A 59 -8.02 -11.64 9.65
N LEU A 60 -9.25 -11.87 10.12
CA LEU A 60 -10.44 -11.23 9.57
C LEU A 60 -10.41 -9.70 9.69
N ILE A 61 -9.90 -9.19 10.81
CA ILE A 61 -9.73 -7.75 11.02
C ILE A 61 -8.75 -7.19 9.98
N PHE A 62 -7.60 -7.85 9.78
CA PHE A 62 -6.59 -7.39 8.82
C PHE A 62 -7.04 -7.55 7.36
N ILE A 63 -7.86 -8.56 7.04
CA ILE A 63 -8.56 -8.65 5.75
C ILE A 63 -9.45 -7.43 5.55
N GLY A 64 -10.23 -7.04 6.56
CA GLY A 64 -11.08 -5.85 6.52
C GLY A 64 -10.27 -4.57 6.33
N VAL A 65 -9.16 -4.42 7.05
CA VAL A 65 -8.24 -3.27 6.93
C VAL A 65 -7.64 -3.19 5.54
N GLY A 66 -7.06 -4.29 5.03
CA GLY A 66 -6.50 -4.35 3.69
C GLY A 66 -7.54 -4.08 2.60
N PHE A 67 -8.77 -4.58 2.79
CA PHE A 67 -9.88 -4.33 1.89
C PHE A 67 -10.25 -2.84 1.82
N ILE A 68 -10.45 -2.20 2.99
CA ILE A 68 -10.80 -0.77 3.07
C ILE A 68 -9.65 0.08 2.52
N ALA A 69 -8.41 -0.19 2.94
CA ALA A 69 -7.23 0.54 2.47
C ALA A 69 -7.07 0.45 0.94
N GLN A 70 -7.24 -0.73 0.36
CA GLN A 70 -7.17 -0.92 -1.09
C GLN A 70 -8.35 -0.32 -1.84
N MET A 71 -9.55 -0.32 -1.25
CA MET A 71 -10.70 0.40 -1.82
C MET A 71 -10.40 1.88 -1.96
N ILE A 72 -9.76 2.47 -0.97
CA ILE A 72 -9.32 3.86 -0.95
C ILE A 72 -8.23 4.08 -2.00
N ASP A 73 -7.20 3.24 -1.98
CA ASP A 73 -6.08 3.35 -2.91
C ASP A 73 -6.51 3.17 -4.35
N GLY A 74 -7.31 2.16 -4.63
CA GLY A 74 -7.88 1.95 -5.95
C GLY A 74 -8.77 3.11 -6.43
N ALA A 75 -9.33 3.87 -5.49
CA ALA A 75 -10.14 5.05 -5.80
C ALA A 75 -9.29 6.32 -6.03
N LEU A 76 -8.19 6.48 -5.31
CA LEU A 76 -7.38 7.71 -5.28
C LEU A 76 -6.00 7.53 -5.94
N GLY A 77 -5.54 6.29 -6.12
CA GLY A 77 -4.18 5.97 -6.52
C GLY A 77 -3.15 6.35 -5.46
N MET A 78 -3.57 6.32 -4.19
CA MET A 78 -2.73 6.69 -3.05
C MET A 78 -3.40 6.28 -1.73
N ALA A 79 -2.60 6.18 -0.67
CA ALA A 79 -3.04 6.05 0.71
C ALA A 79 -3.26 4.63 1.26
N TYR A 80 -2.95 3.58 0.51
CA TYR A 80 -2.94 2.21 1.06
C TYR A 80 -2.01 2.11 2.28
N GLY A 81 -0.75 2.50 2.08
CA GLY A 81 0.27 2.44 3.12
C GLY A 81 -0.08 3.27 4.34
N VAL A 82 -0.40 4.56 4.14
CA VAL A 82 -0.72 5.49 5.25
C VAL A 82 -1.91 5.00 6.07
N SER A 83 -2.97 4.50 5.41
CA SER A 83 -4.17 4.01 6.09
C SER A 83 -3.89 2.73 6.87
N SER A 84 -3.23 1.76 6.24
CA SER A 84 -2.89 0.49 6.86
C SER A 84 -1.94 0.67 8.05
N THR A 85 -0.88 1.47 7.89
CA THR A 85 0.08 1.75 8.96
C THR A 85 -0.57 2.51 10.11
N SER A 86 -1.41 3.53 9.83
CA SER A 86 -2.13 4.25 10.88
C SER A 86 -3.00 3.32 11.70
N PHE A 87 -3.70 2.40 11.04
CA PHE A 87 -4.51 1.39 11.73
C PHE A 87 -3.64 0.45 12.58
N LEU A 88 -2.59 -0.12 12.01
CA LEU A 88 -1.70 -1.04 12.73
C LEU A 88 -1.08 -0.37 13.95
N MET A 89 -0.60 0.87 13.83
CA MET A 89 -0.04 1.62 14.95
C MET A 89 -1.10 1.94 16.02
N ALA A 90 -2.33 2.25 15.62
CA ALA A 90 -3.43 2.48 16.55
C ALA A 90 -3.82 1.21 17.34
N THR A 91 -3.63 0.03 16.76
CA THR A 91 -3.80 -1.26 17.46
C THR A 91 -2.62 -1.64 18.34
N GLY A 92 -1.55 -0.84 18.37
CA GLY A 92 -0.38 -1.04 19.20
C GLY A 92 0.82 -1.69 18.51
N VAL A 93 0.71 -1.98 17.21
CA VAL A 93 1.83 -2.51 16.43
C VAL A 93 2.96 -1.47 16.39
N HIS A 94 4.17 -1.95 16.57
CA HIS A 94 5.37 -1.12 16.54
C HIS A 94 5.62 -0.54 15.15
N PRO A 95 6.09 0.73 15.01
CA PRO A 95 6.25 1.39 13.70
C PRO A 95 7.04 0.58 12.68
N LYS A 96 8.19 0.01 13.09
CA LYS A 96 9.02 -0.80 12.17
C LYS A 96 8.29 -2.04 11.65
N LEU A 97 7.50 -2.72 12.50
CA LEU A 97 6.72 -3.88 12.12
C LEU A 97 5.51 -3.49 11.27
N ALA A 98 4.86 -2.38 11.60
CA ALA A 98 3.74 -1.86 10.82
C ALA A 98 4.19 -1.48 9.41
N SER A 99 5.27 -0.70 9.28
CA SER A 99 5.83 -0.33 7.97
C SER A 99 6.29 -1.57 7.18
N ALA A 100 7.01 -2.49 7.82
CA ALA A 100 7.47 -3.72 7.17
C ALA A 100 6.30 -4.58 6.65
N ALA A 101 5.28 -4.83 7.48
CA ALA A 101 4.12 -5.63 7.10
C ALA A 101 3.34 -4.99 5.94
N VAL A 102 3.16 -3.68 5.98
CA VAL A 102 2.47 -2.94 4.92
C VAL A 102 3.26 -3.01 3.62
N HIS A 103 4.57 -2.75 3.62
CA HIS A 103 5.39 -2.82 2.41
C HIS A 103 5.40 -4.23 1.80
N VAL A 104 5.49 -5.28 2.62
CA VAL A 104 5.38 -6.66 2.11
C VAL A 104 4.02 -6.90 1.45
N ALA A 105 2.93 -6.40 2.03
CA ALA A 105 1.61 -6.52 1.43
C ALA A 105 1.49 -5.68 0.14
N GLU A 106 2.10 -4.51 0.09
CA GLU A 106 2.11 -3.62 -1.08
C GLU A 106 2.83 -4.22 -2.29
N ILE A 107 3.80 -5.12 -2.12
CA ILE A 107 4.39 -5.84 -3.27
C ILE A 107 3.29 -6.48 -4.12
N PHE A 108 2.32 -7.10 -3.50
CA PHE A 108 1.23 -7.77 -4.20
C PHE A 108 0.23 -6.79 -4.79
N THR A 109 -0.20 -5.80 -4.03
CA THR A 109 -1.22 -4.84 -4.46
C THR A 109 -0.70 -3.90 -5.55
N THR A 110 0.50 -3.35 -5.38
CA THR A 110 1.13 -2.47 -6.38
C THR A 110 1.62 -3.24 -7.60
N GLY A 111 2.04 -4.51 -7.42
CA GLY A 111 2.38 -5.41 -8.53
C GLY A 111 1.20 -5.65 -9.46
N ILE A 112 0.01 -5.96 -8.91
CA ILE A 112 -1.23 -6.14 -9.67
C ILE A 112 -1.64 -4.82 -10.34
N SER A 113 -1.57 -3.71 -9.60
CA SER A 113 -1.89 -2.38 -10.10
C SER A 113 -0.94 -1.95 -11.22
N GLY A 114 0.37 -2.05 -11.00
CA GLY A 114 1.40 -1.72 -11.99
C GLY A 114 1.27 -2.52 -13.28
N LEU A 115 1.04 -3.84 -13.19
CA LEU A 115 0.80 -4.70 -14.36
C LEU A 115 -0.47 -4.29 -15.12
N SER A 116 -1.52 -3.92 -14.40
CA SER A 116 -2.77 -3.44 -15.01
C SER A 116 -2.54 -2.14 -15.77
N HIS A 117 -1.82 -1.19 -15.18
CA HIS A 117 -1.45 0.07 -15.81
C HIS A 117 -0.51 -0.12 -17.02
N PHE A 118 0.42 -1.08 -16.93
CA PHE A 118 1.28 -1.44 -18.06
C PHE A 118 0.45 -1.94 -19.25
N ARG A 119 -0.46 -2.89 -19.03
CA ARG A 119 -1.35 -3.43 -20.08
C ARG A 119 -2.28 -2.37 -20.67
N MET A 120 -2.69 -1.39 -19.88
CA MET A 120 -3.54 -0.28 -20.35
C MET A 120 -2.76 0.83 -21.03
N GLY A 121 -1.43 0.73 -21.18
CA GLY A 121 -0.59 1.75 -21.77
C GLY A 121 -0.53 3.05 -20.97
N ASN A 122 -0.74 3.00 -19.65
CA ASN A 122 -0.77 4.17 -18.77
C ASN A 122 0.61 4.56 -18.22
N ILE A 123 1.66 3.79 -18.54
CA ILE A 123 3.01 4.07 -18.06
C ILE A 123 3.72 5.03 -19.02
N ASP A 124 4.32 6.08 -18.48
CA ASP A 124 5.34 6.89 -19.13
C ASP A 124 6.71 6.34 -18.71
N LYS A 125 7.44 5.77 -19.67
CA LYS A 125 8.74 5.12 -19.42
C LYS A 125 9.77 6.08 -18.83
N LYS A 126 9.78 7.34 -19.29
CA LYS A 126 10.75 8.35 -18.83
C LYS A 126 10.45 8.74 -17.37
N LEU A 127 9.20 8.95 -17.05
CA LEU A 127 8.76 9.22 -15.69
C LEU A 127 9.06 8.02 -14.79
N PHE A 128 8.66 6.82 -15.18
CA PHE A 128 8.93 5.57 -14.44
C PHE A 128 10.41 5.41 -14.08
N LEU A 129 11.32 5.54 -15.05
CA LEU A 129 12.77 5.42 -14.81
C LEU A 129 13.32 6.56 -13.93
N SER A 130 12.73 7.75 -14.01
CA SER A 130 13.12 8.88 -13.17
C SER A 130 12.70 8.70 -11.70
N LEU A 131 11.65 7.93 -11.46
CA LEU A 131 11.14 7.63 -10.12
C LEU A 131 11.83 6.41 -9.50
N LEU A 132 12.07 5.38 -10.29
CA LEU A 132 12.49 4.05 -9.85
C LEU A 132 13.76 4.07 -8.99
N ILE A 133 14.88 4.49 -9.56
CA ILE A 133 16.19 4.39 -8.90
C ILE A 133 16.26 5.29 -7.66
N PRO A 134 15.93 6.60 -7.75
CA PRO A 134 15.96 7.45 -6.57
C PRO A 134 14.96 7.03 -5.50
N GLY A 135 13.76 6.56 -5.90
CA GLY A 135 12.75 6.03 -4.98
C GLY A 135 13.23 4.79 -4.23
N ALA A 136 13.82 3.83 -4.94
CA ALA A 136 14.39 2.62 -4.34
C ALA A 136 15.53 2.95 -3.35
N ILE A 137 16.44 3.87 -3.70
CA ILE A 137 17.50 4.32 -2.79
C ILE A 137 16.90 5.00 -1.56
N GLY A 138 15.91 5.87 -1.74
CA GLY A 138 15.19 6.52 -0.65
C GLY A 138 14.55 5.51 0.28
N ALA A 139 13.81 4.54 -0.28
CA ALA A 139 13.12 3.49 0.47
C ALA A 139 14.09 2.57 1.23
N ALA A 140 15.18 2.14 0.59
CA ALA A 140 16.22 1.37 1.28
C ALA A 140 16.82 2.13 2.46
N THR A 141 17.15 3.42 2.27
CA THR A 141 17.68 4.28 3.31
C THR A 141 16.69 4.48 4.45
N GLY A 142 15.42 4.75 4.12
CA GLY A 142 14.35 4.91 5.12
C GLY A 142 14.10 3.65 5.93
N ALA A 143 14.02 2.50 5.27
CA ALA A 143 13.84 1.21 5.91
C ALA A 143 15.02 0.86 6.82
N TYR A 144 16.25 1.07 6.36
CA TYR A 144 17.45 0.86 7.15
C TYR A 144 17.47 1.75 8.40
N ILE A 145 17.14 3.03 8.26
CA ILE A 145 17.07 3.94 9.41
C ILE A 145 16.00 3.48 10.38
N LEU A 146 14.77 3.21 9.90
CA LEU A 146 13.66 2.80 10.78
C LEU A 146 13.98 1.52 11.56
N THR A 147 14.71 0.57 10.97
CA THR A 147 15.04 -0.71 11.62
C THR A 147 16.15 -0.60 12.66
N ASN A 148 17.04 0.40 12.53
CA ASN A 148 18.18 0.58 13.41
C ASN A 148 17.92 1.54 14.59
N PHE A 149 16.78 2.23 14.61
CA PHE A 149 16.40 3.08 15.73
C PHE A 149 15.49 2.37 16.72
N ASP A 150 15.56 2.78 18.01
CA ASP A 150 14.62 2.31 19.01
C ASP A 150 13.21 2.79 18.64
N GLY A 151 12.34 1.83 18.50
CA GLY A 151 11.02 2.15 18.03
C GLY A 151 10.13 2.87 19.04
N ASN A 152 10.40 2.79 20.31
CA ASN A 152 9.69 3.60 21.30
C ASN A 152 10.02 5.08 21.11
N LEU A 153 11.25 5.40 20.72
CA LEU A 153 11.66 6.76 20.36
C LEU A 153 11.06 7.21 19.04
N ILE A 154 10.91 6.31 18.07
CA ILE A 154 10.41 6.64 16.73
C ILE A 154 8.87 6.75 16.69
N LYS A 155 8.16 6.00 17.52
CA LYS A 155 6.70 5.94 17.51
C LYS A 155 6.01 7.32 17.53
N PRO A 156 6.37 8.28 18.39
CA PRO A 156 5.77 9.61 18.35
C PRO A 156 6.06 10.35 17.04
N PHE A 157 7.28 10.23 16.49
CA PHE A 157 7.64 10.89 15.23
C PHE A 157 6.85 10.36 14.06
N VAL A 158 6.71 9.04 13.93
CA VAL A 158 5.88 8.41 12.88
C VAL A 158 4.41 8.79 13.06
N SER A 159 3.92 8.84 14.30
CA SER A 159 2.53 9.24 14.57
C SER A 159 2.27 10.71 14.19
N VAL A 160 3.22 11.61 14.48
CA VAL A 160 3.14 13.02 14.04
C VAL A 160 3.21 13.11 12.52
N TYR A 161 4.11 12.35 11.89
CA TYR A 161 4.18 12.27 10.44
C TYR A 161 2.85 11.83 9.82
N LEU A 162 2.23 10.75 10.31
CA LEU A 162 0.93 10.27 9.83
C LEU A 162 -0.17 11.31 10.04
N LEU A 163 -0.16 12.01 11.18
CA LEU A 163 -1.09 13.13 11.44
C LEU A 163 -0.94 14.23 10.39
N LEU A 164 0.30 14.65 10.11
CA LEU A 164 0.59 15.67 9.09
C LEU A 164 0.18 15.19 7.69
N MET A 165 0.35 13.91 7.37
CA MET A 165 -0.11 13.33 6.11
C MET A 165 -1.63 13.34 5.99
N GLY A 166 -2.37 13.01 7.05
CA GLY A 166 -3.82 13.13 7.07
C GLY A 166 -4.30 14.57 6.80
N ILE A 167 -3.67 15.55 7.47
CA ILE A 167 -3.93 16.98 7.25
C ILE A 167 -3.59 17.38 5.81
N TYR A 168 -2.44 16.94 5.29
CA TYR A 168 -2.00 17.22 3.93
C TYR A 168 -2.99 16.70 2.89
N ILE A 169 -3.49 15.47 3.06
CA ILE A 169 -4.50 14.88 2.16
C ILE A 169 -5.78 15.73 2.16
N ILE A 170 -6.27 16.19 3.32
CA ILE A 170 -7.46 17.05 3.42
C ILE A 170 -7.21 18.41 2.75
N LEU A 171 -6.09 19.05 3.05
CA LEU A 171 -5.76 20.34 2.45
C LEU A 171 -5.66 20.24 0.92
N LYS A 172 -5.10 19.13 0.43
CA LYS A 172 -5.03 18.87 -1.01
C LYS A 172 -6.42 18.65 -1.64
N ALA A 173 -7.35 18.01 -0.91
CA ALA A 173 -8.73 17.82 -1.34
C ALA A 173 -9.52 19.13 -1.46
N ILE A 174 -9.19 20.11 -0.63
CA ILE A 174 -9.91 21.39 -0.55
C ILE A 174 -9.33 22.41 -1.54
N LYS A 175 -8.02 22.42 -1.75
CA LYS A 175 -7.37 23.37 -2.67
C LYS A 175 -7.75 23.06 -4.11
N GLU A 176 -8.39 24.02 -4.76
CA GLU A 176 -8.53 24.03 -6.22
C GLU A 176 -7.16 24.11 -6.91
N ARG A 177 -7.08 23.57 -8.12
CA ARG A 177 -5.89 23.36 -8.94
C ARG A 177 -4.83 24.46 -8.80
N ILE A 178 -3.68 24.12 -8.28
CA ILE A 178 -2.49 24.97 -8.36
C ILE A 178 -2.04 24.98 -9.82
N GLN A 179 -1.82 26.18 -10.39
CA GLN A 179 -1.28 26.32 -11.73
C GLN A 179 0.08 25.61 -11.85
N VAL A 180 0.21 24.92 -12.93
CA VAL A 180 1.24 23.96 -13.21
C VAL A 180 2.55 24.63 -13.58
N LYS A 181 3.60 24.21 -12.89
CA LYS A 181 4.98 24.39 -13.36
C LYS A 181 5.52 22.99 -13.69
N GLU A 182 5.94 22.75 -14.93
CA GLU A 182 6.55 21.48 -15.31
C GLU A 182 7.68 21.13 -14.36
N THR A 183 7.57 19.99 -13.69
CA THR A 183 8.67 19.47 -12.88
C THR A 183 9.79 19.03 -13.81
N ASN A 184 10.97 19.62 -13.66
CA ASN A 184 12.14 19.17 -14.39
C ASN A 184 12.58 17.78 -13.89
N SER A 185 13.36 17.08 -14.68
CA SER A 185 13.81 15.71 -14.34
C SER A 185 14.59 15.62 -13.03
N ARG A 186 15.28 16.69 -12.62
CA ARG A 186 16.03 16.77 -11.36
C ARG A 186 15.06 16.85 -10.17
N GLY A 187 14.04 17.70 -10.26
CA GLY A 187 13.01 17.82 -9.22
C GLY A 187 12.24 16.51 -9.04
N THR A 188 11.92 15.79 -10.12
CA THR A 188 11.27 14.48 -10.07
C THR A 188 12.12 13.43 -9.33
N ARG A 189 13.44 13.42 -9.56
CA ARG A 189 14.35 12.47 -8.86
C ARG A 189 14.47 12.77 -7.37
N ILE A 190 14.58 14.04 -6.99
CA ILE A 190 14.60 14.44 -5.57
C ILE A 190 13.28 14.07 -4.90
N LEU A 191 12.15 14.36 -5.56
CA LEU A 191 10.83 14.00 -5.08
C LEU A 191 10.71 12.48 -4.87
N ALA A 192 11.22 11.67 -5.81
CA ALA A 192 11.21 10.22 -5.70
C ALA A 192 12.04 9.71 -4.52
N PHE A 193 13.26 10.25 -4.34
CA PHE A 193 14.11 9.88 -3.19
C PHE A 193 13.41 10.22 -1.86
N VAL A 194 12.91 11.45 -1.72
CA VAL A 194 12.20 11.89 -0.52
C VAL A 194 10.92 11.07 -0.32
N GLY A 195 10.15 10.82 -1.40
CA GLY A 195 8.96 10.01 -1.36
C GLY A 195 9.23 8.59 -0.86
N GLY A 196 10.22 7.90 -1.43
CA GLY A 196 10.58 6.54 -1.00
C GLY A 196 11.14 6.49 0.43
N PHE A 197 11.93 7.48 0.81
CA PHE A 197 12.45 7.60 2.19
C PHE A 197 11.31 7.74 3.21
N VAL A 198 10.42 8.69 2.98
CA VAL A 198 9.29 8.99 3.87
C VAL A 198 8.29 7.84 3.89
N ASP A 199 8.10 7.17 2.76
CA ASP A 199 7.27 5.99 2.61
C ASP A 199 7.74 4.85 3.51
N ALA A 200 9.01 4.51 3.45
CA ALA A 200 9.58 3.44 4.26
C ALA A 200 9.59 3.79 5.77
N VAL A 201 9.92 5.02 6.13
CA VAL A 201 9.94 5.46 7.55
C VAL A 201 8.53 5.55 8.12
N GLY A 202 7.59 6.07 7.35
CA GLY A 202 6.21 6.32 7.79
C GLY A 202 5.25 5.16 7.56
N GLY A 203 5.68 4.12 6.83
CA GLY A 203 4.81 3.01 6.43
C GLY A 203 3.73 3.43 5.43
N GLY A 204 4.04 4.41 4.60
CA GLY A 204 3.18 4.94 3.56
C GLY A 204 3.46 6.43 3.33
N GLY A 205 3.53 6.83 2.09
CA GLY A 205 3.85 8.22 1.74
C GLY A 205 4.16 8.39 0.28
N TRP A 206 4.52 7.33 -0.41
CA TRP A 206 4.82 7.37 -1.83
C TRP A 206 3.69 7.98 -2.65
N GLY A 207 2.49 7.42 -2.58
CA GLY A 207 1.32 7.93 -3.28
C GLY A 207 0.98 9.38 -2.91
N PRO A 208 0.72 9.69 -1.62
CA PRO A 208 0.43 11.06 -1.19
C PRO A 208 1.49 12.08 -1.55
N VAL A 209 2.77 11.75 -1.45
CA VAL A 209 3.86 12.70 -1.74
C VAL A 209 4.14 12.77 -3.24
N VAL A 210 4.41 11.64 -3.89
CA VAL A 210 4.87 11.61 -5.28
C VAL A 210 3.72 11.84 -6.27
N THR A 211 2.63 11.03 -6.15
CA THR A 211 1.49 11.12 -7.06
C THR A 211 0.85 12.50 -7.01
N THR A 212 0.55 12.99 -5.80
CA THR A 212 -0.15 14.28 -5.68
C THR A 212 0.71 15.45 -6.16
N THR A 213 2.02 15.41 -5.91
CA THR A 213 2.93 16.48 -6.35
C THR A 213 3.05 16.49 -7.87
N LEU A 214 3.20 15.34 -8.51
CA LEU A 214 3.29 15.24 -9.96
C LEU A 214 1.97 15.64 -10.65
N ILE A 215 0.82 15.21 -10.13
CA ILE A 215 -0.48 15.65 -10.65
C ILE A 215 -0.68 17.15 -10.39
N GLY A 216 -0.33 17.62 -9.21
CA GLY A 216 -0.41 19.04 -8.85
C GLY A 216 0.51 19.93 -9.68
N SER A 217 1.61 19.39 -10.21
CA SER A 217 2.48 20.08 -11.19
C SER A 217 1.95 20.02 -12.64
N GLY A 218 0.72 19.44 -12.87
CA GLY A 218 0.00 19.42 -14.13
C GLY A 218 0.37 18.32 -15.09
N GLN A 219 1.10 17.35 -14.63
CA GLN A 219 1.31 16.16 -15.42
C GLN A 219 -0.01 15.40 -15.59
N HIS A 220 -0.14 14.69 -16.69
CA HIS A 220 -1.37 13.98 -17.02
C HIS A 220 -1.68 12.89 -15.98
N PRO A 221 -2.79 12.96 -15.20
CA PRO A 221 -3.04 12.10 -14.05
C PRO A 221 -2.91 10.61 -14.36
N ARG A 222 -3.45 10.17 -15.50
CA ARG A 222 -3.42 8.77 -15.92
C ARG A 222 -2.00 8.24 -16.10
N LYS A 223 -1.10 9.06 -16.68
CA LYS A 223 0.30 8.70 -16.88
C LYS A 223 1.08 8.73 -15.58
N VAL A 224 0.78 9.70 -14.71
CA VAL A 224 1.38 9.80 -13.38
C VAL A 224 1.00 8.57 -12.54
N ILE A 225 -0.29 8.30 -12.37
CA ILE A 225 -0.77 7.17 -11.55
C ILE A 225 -0.15 5.86 -12.04
N GLY A 226 -0.19 5.60 -13.34
CA GLY A 226 0.37 4.37 -13.90
C GLY A 226 1.88 4.22 -13.70
N SER A 227 2.64 5.31 -13.89
CA SER A 227 4.10 5.29 -13.73
C SER A 227 4.52 5.23 -12.27
N VAL A 228 3.80 5.91 -11.39
CA VAL A 228 4.06 5.92 -9.94
C VAL A 228 3.78 4.53 -9.35
N ASN A 229 2.62 3.92 -9.62
CA ASN A 229 2.30 2.58 -9.14
C ASN A 229 3.26 1.50 -9.67
N ALA A 230 3.70 1.62 -10.92
CA ALA A 230 4.69 0.70 -11.48
C ALA A 230 6.07 0.88 -10.81
N ALA A 231 6.46 2.10 -10.47
CA ALA A 231 7.70 2.38 -9.74
C ALA A 231 7.59 1.93 -8.27
N GLU A 232 6.44 2.15 -7.64
CA GLU A 232 6.15 1.76 -6.27
C GLU A 232 6.35 0.27 -6.04
N PHE A 233 5.93 -0.59 -6.97
CA PHE A 233 6.18 -2.03 -6.89
C PHE A 233 7.65 -2.36 -6.65
N LEU A 234 8.58 -1.72 -7.35
CA LEU A 234 10.02 -1.96 -7.18
C LEU A 234 10.57 -1.24 -5.94
N VAL A 235 10.03 -0.10 -5.59
CA VAL A 235 10.35 0.64 -4.36
C VAL A 235 9.97 -0.18 -3.13
N THR A 236 8.77 -0.77 -3.13
CA THR A 236 8.28 -1.62 -2.03
C THR A 236 9.05 -2.93 -1.93
N ILE A 237 9.44 -3.56 -3.04
CA ILE A 237 10.36 -4.71 -3.02
C ILE A 237 11.66 -4.34 -2.33
N THR A 238 12.22 -3.18 -2.66
CA THR A 238 13.49 -2.73 -2.07
C THR A 238 13.36 -2.48 -0.57
N ALA A 239 12.33 -1.75 -0.13
CA ALA A 239 12.05 -1.53 1.28
C ALA A 239 11.81 -2.85 2.02
N SER A 240 10.97 -3.73 1.47
CA SER A 240 10.65 -5.05 2.06
C SER A 240 11.89 -5.92 2.20
N THR A 241 12.79 -5.91 1.22
CA THR A 241 14.06 -6.65 1.30
C THR A 241 14.88 -6.18 2.51
N VAL A 242 15.02 -4.86 2.70
CA VAL A 242 15.74 -4.32 3.86
C VAL A 242 15.04 -4.68 5.17
N PHE A 243 13.71 -4.59 5.24
CA PHE A 243 12.95 -4.97 6.42
C PHE A 243 13.09 -6.46 6.75
N ILE A 244 12.94 -7.35 5.76
CA ILE A 244 13.07 -8.81 5.96
C ILE A 244 14.47 -9.18 6.45
N MET A 245 15.50 -8.52 5.93
CA MET A 245 16.89 -8.76 6.36
C MET A 245 17.22 -8.19 7.75
N SER A 246 16.46 -7.21 8.22
CA SER A 246 16.77 -6.46 9.45
C SER A 246 15.84 -6.80 10.62
N ILE A 247 14.68 -7.44 10.39
CA ILE A 247 13.67 -7.69 11.41
C ILE A 247 13.41 -9.19 11.56
N ASN A 248 13.89 -9.78 12.65
CA ASN A 248 13.70 -11.20 12.92
C ASN A 248 12.23 -11.53 13.31
N GLU A 249 11.55 -10.59 13.96
CA GLU A 249 10.18 -10.76 14.46
C GLU A 249 9.11 -10.55 13.36
N LEU A 250 9.51 -10.39 12.10
CA LEU A 250 8.55 -10.17 11.00
C LEU A 250 7.66 -11.39 10.76
N SER A 251 8.12 -12.58 11.11
CA SER A 251 7.32 -13.82 11.09
C SER A 251 6.06 -13.73 11.96
N ASP A 252 6.11 -12.99 13.05
CA ASP A 252 4.97 -12.81 13.98
C ASP A 252 3.87 -11.96 13.35
N MET A 253 4.18 -11.27 12.24
CA MET A 253 3.27 -10.43 11.49
C MET A 253 2.59 -11.16 10.31
N LEU A 254 2.80 -12.47 10.14
CA LEU A 254 2.26 -13.21 8.99
C LEU A 254 0.74 -13.09 8.86
N ALA A 255 -0.01 -13.18 9.97
CA ALA A 255 -1.47 -13.00 9.93
C ALA A 255 -1.87 -11.59 9.44
N VAL A 256 -1.12 -10.56 9.84
CA VAL A 256 -1.31 -9.19 9.38
C VAL A 256 -1.03 -9.08 7.89
N ILE A 257 0.13 -9.55 7.45
CA ILE A 257 0.59 -9.48 6.07
C ILE A 257 -0.40 -10.21 5.14
N ILE A 258 -0.74 -11.45 5.49
CA ILE A 258 -1.68 -12.25 4.69
C ILE A 258 -3.07 -11.63 4.69
N GLY A 259 -3.55 -11.13 5.83
CA GLY A 259 -4.82 -10.41 5.90
C GLY A 259 -4.85 -9.19 4.99
N LEU A 260 -3.82 -8.35 5.04
CA LEU A 260 -3.68 -7.17 4.19
C LEU A 260 -3.63 -7.52 2.70
N ILE A 261 -2.90 -8.59 2.33
CA ILE A 261 -2.81 -9.08 0.94
C ILE A 261 -4.18 -9.57 0.46
N LEU A 262 -4.83 -10.44 1.22
CA LEU A 262 -6.13 -11.00 0.84
C LEU A 262 -7.21 -9.91 0.73
N GLY A 263 -7.28 -9.01 1.71
CA GLY A 263 -8.19 -7.88 1.69
C GLY A 263 -7.91 -6.96 0.50
N GLY A 264 -6.65 -6.61 0.28
CA GLY A 264 -6.23 -5.79 -0.86
C GLY A 264 -6.52 -6.43 -2.21
N ALA A 265 -6.22 -7.70 -2.38
CA ALA A 265 -6.50 -8.43 -3.63
C ALA A 265 -8.00 -8.50 -3.95
N LEU A 266 -8.85 -8.69 -2.93
CA LEU A 266 -10.31 -8.68 -3.09
C LEU A 266 -10.85 -7.29 -3.43
N ALA A 267 -10.27 -6.24 -2.87
CA ALA A 267 -10.73 -4.87 -3.06
C ALA A 267 -10.23 -4.22 -4.35
N ALA A 268 -9.06 -4.62 -4.85
CA ALA A 268 -8.41 -3.97 -5.97
C ALA A 268 -9.32 -3.76 -7.21
N PRO A 269 -10.11 -4.74 -7.66
CA PRO A 269 -11.02 -4.52 -8.79
C PRO A 269 -12.23 -3.65 -8.43
N LEU A 270 -12.66 -3.63 -7.18
CA LEU A 270 -13.79 -2.81 -6.70
C LEU A 270 -13.39 -1.34 -6.57
N GLY A 271 -12.18 -1.04 -6.12
CA GLY A 271 -11.66 0.31 -5.99
C GLY A 271 -11.77 1.09 -7.29
N ALA A 272 -11.38 0.48 -8.42
CA ALA A 272 -11.48 1.08 -9.75
C ALA A 272 -12.94 1.38 -10.19
N ILE A 273 -13.94 0.71 -9.62
CA ILE A 273 -15.36 0.94 -9.92
C ILE A 273 -15.91 2.04 -9.04
N ILE A 274 -15.54 2.05 -7.78
CA ILE A 274 -16.03 3.03 -6.78
C ILE A 274 -15.61 4.46 -7.12
N THR A 275 -14.47 4.65 -7.79
CA THR A 275 -14.08 5.95 -8.35
C THR A 275 -15.15 6.62 -9.20
N LYS A 276 -16.04 5.82 -9.78
CA LYS A 276 -17.13 6.35 -10.61
C LYS A 276 -18.29 6.90 -9.77
N PHE A 277 -18.41 6.50 -8.51
CA PHE A 277 -19.55 6.82 -7.64
C PHE A 277 -19.18 7.79 -6.52
N ILE A 278 -17.95 7.76 -6.04
CA ILE A 278 -17.50 8.65 -4.97
C ILE A 278 -16.59 9.73 -5.56
N PRO A 279 -16.95 11.02 -5.39
CA PRO A 279 -16.07 12.10 -5.79
C PRO A 279 -14.71 11.98 -5.09
N VAL A 280 -13.63 12.14 -5.86
CA VAL A 280 -12.24 12.05 -5.35
C VAL A 280 -12.04 12.94 -4.11
N LYS A 281 -12.58 14.16 -4.13
CA LYS A 281 -12.54 15.11 -3.00
C LYS A 281 -13.12 14.49 -1.72
N THR A 282 -14.31 13.88 -1.81
CA THR A 282 -14.99 13.27 -0.66
C THR A 282 -14.18 12.08 -0.11
N ALA A 283 -13.66 11.23 -0.99
CA ALA A 283 -12.82 10.11 -0.59
C ALA A 283 -11.55 10.59 0.13
N MET A 284 -10.85 11.59 -0.40
CA MET A 284 -9.66 12.19 0.24
C MET A 284 -9.98 12.77 1.63
N ILE A 285 -11.11 13.44 1.80
CA ILE A 285 -11.51 14.00 3.10
C ILE A 285 -11.77 12.87 4.11
N ILE A 286 -12.52 11.84 3.72
CA ILE A 286 -12.83 10.70 4.61
C ILE A 286 -11.53 10.03 5.07
N VAL A 287 -10.62 9.77 4.15
CA VAL A 287 -9.33 9.12 4.45
C VAL A 287 -8.46 10.01 5.32
N GLY A 288 -8.34 11.28 5.00
CA GLY A 288 -7.58 12.22 5.80
C GLY A 288 -8.12 12.32 7.23
N CYS A 289 -9.44 12.38 7.42
CA CYS A 289 -10.09 12.36 8.74
C CYS A 289 -9.79 11.05 9.50
N LEU A 290 -9.86 9.90 8.83
CA LEU A 290 -9.53 8.60 9.43
C LEU A 290 -8.07 8.55 9.90
N ILE A 291 -7.13 8.96 9.06
CA ILE A 291 -5.70 8.99 9.40
C ILE A 291 -5.45 9.93 10.58
N ILE A 292 -6.04 11.13 10.59
CA ILE A 292 -5.93 12.09 11.70
C ILE A 292 -6.45 11.46 12.99
N PHE A 293 -7.63 10.85 12.95
CA PHE A 293 -8.23 10.21 14.12
C PHE A 293 -7.33 9.11 14.69
N LEU A 294 -6.86 8.19 13.84
CA LEU A 294 -5.99 7.08 14.24
C LEU A 294 -4.63 7.58 14.77
N SER A 295 -4.07 8.62 14.14
CA SER A 295 -2.80 9.20 14.57
C SER A 295 -2.93 9.92 15.91
N CYS A 296 -3.99 10.68 16.12
CA CYS A 296 -4.28 11.31 17.42
C CYS A 296 -4.49 10.26 18.51
N PHE A 297 -5.22 9.17 18.21
CA PHE A 297 -5.41 8.06 19.13
C PHE A 297 -4.07 7.37 19.48
N THR A 298 -3.19 7.18 18.51
CA THR A 298 -1.85 6.62 18.76
C THR A 298 -1.00 7.57 19.60
N LEU A 299 -1.01 8.88 19.29
CA LEU A 299 -0.30 9.89 20.06
C LEU A 299 -0.79 9.97 21.51
N SER A 300 -2.09 9.91 21.73
CA SER A 300 -2.62 9.91 23.11
C SER A 300 -2.12 8.74 23.94
N LYS A 301 -1.97 7.55 23.34
CA LYS A 301 -1.41 6.36 24.02
C LYS A 301 0.11 6.44 24.25
N VAL A 302 0.81 7.29 23.53
CA VAL A 302 2.28 7.46 23.66
C VAL A 302 2.60 8.53 24.68
N LEU A 303 1.73 9.54 24.84
CA LEU A 303 1.96 10.69 25.69
C LEU A 303 1.36 10.52 27.09
N PHE A 304 0.34 9.69 27.22
CA PHE A 304 -0.40 9.41 28.45
C PHE A 304 -0.48 7.90 28.73
#